data_a87ef61731041823f070df7c92e0c675
#
_entry.id   a87ef61731041823f070df7c92e0c675
#
_cell.length_a   1.000
_cell.length_b   1.000
_cell.length_c   1.000
_cell.angle_alpha   90.00
_cell.angle_beta   90.00
_cell.angle_gamma   90.00
#
_symmetry.space_group_name_H-M   'P 1'
#
loop_
_entity.id
_entity.type
_entity.pdbx_description
1 polymer ?
#
loop_
_entity_poly.entity_id
_entity_poly.type
_entity_poly.pdbx_seq_one_letter_code
_entity_poly.pdbx_strand_id
1 'polypeptide(L)'
;MFARSTRNTLAAASRQPYVCDSCLRRARQSQLGVAHLPRRPTRRSLQTESQPPPQDGTAFRKLLKDAAKQQKKKKEKGISSGTLGSSEKGDDPRLEKWELTVGIEVHAELNTARKLFSSAATSIGEAPNTHVALFDVAFPGTQPRFQKETLIPALRAAIAFQCDIQHKSSFDRKHYFYQDQPAGYQITQYYEPFAKDGKVTLYPHDFPPGAAPQAEPFDIGIKQIQMEQDTAKTVQQPPSTHLLDFNRVSHPLIEIITLPEIHDPVVAAVVVRKIQNILKSVSACTTGMELGGLRADVNVSVRQRDGESPGADHSYHGVTGLGQRTEIKNLASVKAVEDAIVAERDRQIDLIESGGVVEGETRGWTLGSKTTKRLRGKEGEIDYRYMPDPDIAPVIIGKVSNTIP
;
A
#
# COMPACT_ATOMS: atom_id res chain seq x y z
N MET A 1 -64.24 -14.52 -38.69
CA MET A 1 -64.76 -13.36 -37.96
C MET A 1 -63.53 -12.56 -37.41
N PHE A 2 -63.51 -11.29 -37.75
CA PHE A 2 -62.40 -10.36 -37.63
C PHE A 2 -62.06 -10.03 -36.19
N ALA A 3 -60.72 -9.97 -35.84
CA ALA A 3 -60.22 -9.24 -34.69
C ALA A 3 -59.07 -8.33 -35.14
N ARG A 4 -59.26 -7.02 -34.92
CA ARG A 4 -58.39 -5.92 -35.30
C ARG A 4 -57.16 -5.84 -34.34
N SER A 5 -55.97 -5.70 -34.91
CA SER A 5 -54.72 -5.29 -34.27
C SER A 5 -54.75 -3.77 -34.05
N THR A 6 -54.60 -3.33 -32.82
CA THR A 6 -54.29 -1.93 -32.47
C THR A 6 -52.81 -1.82 -32.11
N ARG A 7 -52.05 -1.14 -32.96
CA ARG A 7 -50.68 -0.70 -32.67
C ARG A 7 -50.72 0.50 -31.70
N ASN A 8 -50.14 0.34 -30.52
CA ASN A 8 -49.82 1.46 -29.65
C ASN A 8 -48.41 1.94 -29.95
N THR A 9 -48.29 3.12 -30.55
CA THR A 9 -47.07 3.88 -30.69
C THR A 9 -46.81 4.62 -29.37
N LEU A 10 -45.77 4.22 -28.61
CA LEU A 10 -45.27 4.96 -27.47
C LEU A 10 -44.36 6.10 -27.95
N ALA A 11 -44.86 7.33 -27.79
CA ALA A 11 -44.07 8.55 -27.99
C ALA A 11 -43.04 8.69 -26.89
N ALA A 12 -41.76 8.80 -27.27
CA ALA A 12 -40.66 9.12 -26.36
C ALA A 12 -40.75 10.58 -25.91
N ALA A 13 -41.16 10.82 -24.68
CA ALA A 13 -41.11 12.12 -24.05
C ALA A 13 -39.65 12.44 -23.64
N SER A 14 -39.01 13.39 -24.32
CA SER A 14 -37.72 13.97 -23.93
C SER A 14 -37.92 14.76 -22.63
N ARG A 15 -37.36 14.26 -21.52
CA ARG A 15 -37.30 14.99 -20.28
C ARG A 15 -36.16 16.03 -20.34
N GLN A 16 -36.52 17.29 -20.47
CA GLN A 16 -35.59 18.41 -20.23
C GLN A 16 -35.33 18.54 -18.73
N PRO A 17 -34.06 18.84 -18.31
CA PRO A 17 -33.76 19.01 -16.90
C PRO A 17 -34.47 20.26 -16.35
N TYR A 18 -35.18 20.10 -15.27
CA TYR A 18 -35.83 21.21 -14.54
C TYR A 18 -34.74 22.07 -13.86
N VAL A 19 -34.55 23.29 -14.32
CA VAL A 19 -33.78 24.33 -13.64
C VAL A 19 -34.77 25.27 -12.98
N CYS A 20 -34.68 25.48 -11.66
CA CYS A 20 -35.61 26.33 -10.93
C CYS A 20 -35.44 27.81 -11.31
N ASP A 21 -36.56 28.58 -11.33
CA ASP A 21 -36.55 30.01 -11.71
C ASP A 21 -35.65 30.91 -10.90
N SER A 22 -35.35 30.56 -9.63
CA SER A 22 -34.39 31.28 -8.79
C SER A 22 -32.94 31.12 -9.25
N CYS A 23 -32.59 29.97 -9.80
CA CYS A 23 -31.24 29.72 -10.38
C CYS A 23 -31.07 30.48 -11.70
N LEU A 24 -32.14 30.54 -12.53
CA LEU A 24 -32.15 31.32 -13.77
C LEU A 24 -32.07 32.84 -13.54
N ARG A 25 -32.70 33.37 -12.48
CA ARG A 25 -32.61 34.79 -12.11
C ARG A 25 -31.19 35.17 -11.62
N ARG A 26 -30.54 34.32 -10.86
CA ARG A 26 -29.15 34.54 -10.42
C ARG A 26 -28.16 34.56 -11.59
N ALA A 27 -28.31 33.67 -12.57
CA ALA A 27 -27.45 33.62 -13.76
C ALA A 27 -27.63 34.89 -14.66
N ARG A 28 -28.80 35.54 -14.66
CA ARG A 28 -29.07 36.77 -15.44
C ARG A 28 -28.58 38.03 -14.73
N GLN A 29 -28.47 38.06 -13.40
CA GLN A 29 -27.91 39.21 -12.64
C GLN A 29 -26.39 39.26 -12.68
N SER A 30 -25.68 38.19 -13.02
CA SER A 30 -24.22 38.21 -13.13
C SER A 30 -23.67 38.76 -14.47
N GLN A 31 -24.55 39.11 -15.43
CA GLN A 31 -24.13 39.63 -16.74
C GLN A 31 -24.24 41.19 -16.88
N LEU A 32 -24.67 41.89 -15.86
CA LEU A 32 -24.75 43.37 -15.88
C LEU A 32 -23.87 43.94 -14.77
N GLY A 33 -22.58 44.06 -15.07
CA GLY A 33 -21.64 44.72 -14.18
C GLY A 33 -20.24 44.73 -14.76
N VAL A 34 -20.04 45.48 -15.86
CA VAL A 34 -18.70 45.82 -16.32
C VAL A 34 -18.19 46.95 -15.42
N ALA A 35 -17.54 46.61 -14.31
CA ALA A 35 -16.78 47.54 -13.51
C ALA A 35 -15.39 47.71 -14.15
N HIS A 36 -15.03 48.97 -14.43
CA HIS A 36 -13.71 49.37 -14.88
C HIS A 36 -12.65 48.95 -13.83
N LEU A 37 -11.83 47.99 -14.22
CA LEU A 37 -10.60 47.65 -13.46
C LEU A 37 -9.46 48.62 -13.85
N PRO A 38 -8.67 49.11 -12.90
CA PRO A 38 -7.53 49.97 -13.19
C PRO A 38 -6.45 49.20 -13.93
N ARG A 39 -5.81 49.87 -14.89
CA ARG A 39 -4.72 49.33 -15.72
C ARG A 39 -3.57 48.84 -14.82
N ARG A 40 -3.23 47.56 -14.93
CA ARG A 40 -2.03 47.01 -14.32
C ARG A 40 -0.76 47.63 -14.93
N PRO A 41 0.27 47.87 -14.11
CA PRO A 41 1.55 48.35 -14.61
C PRO A 41 2.20 47.24 -15.47
N THR A 42 2.82 47.69 -16.55
CA THR A 42 3.54 46.93 -17.55
C THR A 42 4.57 46.01 -16.88
N ARG A 43 4.42 44.73 -17.15
CA ARG A 43 5.44 43.68 -16.84
C ARG A 43 6.75 44.07 -17.51
N ARG A 44 7.79 44.40 -16.72
CA ARG A 44 9.17 44.35 -17.19
C ARG A 44 9.47 42.91 -17.64
N SER A 45 9.71 42.72 -18.92
CA SER A 45 10.24 41.48 -19.47
C SER A 45 11.63 41.27 -18.89
N LEU A 46 11.80 40.28 -18.04
CA LEU A 46 13.12 39.68 -17.83
C LEU A 46 13.47 38.97 -19.12
N GLN A 47 14.35 39.57 -19.90
CA GLN A 47 15.04 38.87 -20.96
C GLN A 47 15.95 37.81 -20.31
N THR A 48 15.48 36.58 -20.26
CA THR A 48 16.37 35.42 -20.14
C THR A 48 17.12 35.36 -21.49
N GLU A 49 18.39 35.68 -21.45
CA GLU A 49 19.31 35.37 -22.56
C GLU A 49 19.22 33.87 -22.82
N SER A 50 18.48 33.49 -23.86
CA SER A 50 18.50 32.17 -24.40
C SER A 50 19.85 32.01 -25.12
N GLN A 51 20.76 31.22 -24.55
CA GLN A 51 21.93 30.76 -25.28
C GLN A 51 21.44 30.04 -26.53
N PRO A 52 22.05 30.32 -27.70
CA PRO A 52 21.69 29.63 -28.93
C PRO A 52 21.96 28.13 -28.78
N PRO A 53 21.13 27.26 -29.40
CA PRO A 53 21.32 25.82 -29.34
C PRO A 53 22.70 25.48 -29.96
N PRO A 54 23.43 24.48 -29.41
CA PRO A 54 24.73 24.06 -29.94
C PRO A 54 24.57 23.58 -31.38
N GLN A 55 25.39 24.11 -32.28
CA GLN A 55 25.36 23.82 -33.70
C GLN A 55 25.94 22.44 -34.08
N ASP A 56 26.26 21.59 -33.12
CA ASP A 56 26.73 20.23 -33.39
C ASP A 56 25.56 19.26 -33.34
N GLY A 57 25.30 18.63 -34.51
CA GLY A 57 24.26 17.62 -34.73
C GLY A 57 24.38 16.34 -33.89
N THR A 58 24.86 16.43 -32.66
CA THR A 58 24.92 15.34 -31.72
C THR A 58 23.51 15.08 -31.17
N ALA A 59 22.94 13.94 -31.55
CA ALA A 59 21.60 13.57 -31.12
C ALA A 59 21.45 13.69 -29.59
N PHE A 60 20.42 14.37 -29.12
CA PHE A 60 20.07 14.59 -27.70
C PHE A 60 20.21 13.32 -26.84
N ARG A 61 19.98 12.16 -27.44
CA ARG A 61 20.16 10.83 -26.84
C ARG A 61 21.61 10.50 -26.49
N LYS A 62 22.58 11.07 -27.22
CA LYS A 62 24.03 10.90 -26.97
C LYS A 62 24.45 11.79 -25.79
N LEU A 63 23.95 13.03 -25.73
CA LEU A 63 24.17 13.94 -24.60
C LEU A 63 23.62 13.39 -23.28
N LEU A 64 22.44 12.78 -23.30
CA LEU A 64 21.87 12.11 -22.12
C LEU A 64 22.69 10.89 -21.68
N LYS A 65 23.20 10.09 -22.63
CA LYS A 65 24.11 8.96 -22.34
C LYS A 65 25.42 9.42 -21.75
N ASP A 66 25.99 10.49 -22.28
CA ASP A 66 27.28 11.02 -21.83
C ASP A 66 27.15 11.70 -20.46
N ALA A 67 26.03 12.41 -20.19
CA ALA A 67 25.71 12.96 -18.89
C ALA A 67 25.49 11.85 -17.82
N ALA A 68 24.78 10.78 -18.16
CA ALA A 68 24.59 9.62 -17.28
C ALA A 68 25.93 8.90 -17.01
N LYS A 69 26.82 8.80 -18.00
CA LYS A 69 28.16 8.20 -17.88
C LYS A 69 29.08 9.06 -17.01
N GLN A 70 28.97 10.38 -17.12
CA GLN A 70 29.73 11.32 -16.27
C GLN A 70 29.22 11.32 -14.83
N GLN A 71 27.91 11.22 -14.61
CA GLN A 71 27.34 11.06 -13.27
C GLN A 71 27.76 9.73 -12.62
N LYS A 72 27.80 8.64 -13.40
CA LYS A 72 28.29 7.35 -12.94
C LYS A 72 29.78 7.40 -12.56
N LYS A 73 30.65 8.03 -13.40
CA LYS A 73 32.05 8.25 -13.09
C LYS A 73 32.31 9.20 -11.90
N LYS A 74 31.45 10.21 -11.68
CA LYS A 74 31.51 11.07 -10.48
C LYS A 74 31.09 10.30 -9.23
N LYS A 75 30.08 9.42 -9.32
CA LYS A 75 29.74 8.50 -8.23
C LYS A 75 30.87 7.50 -7.94
N GLU A 76 31.50 6.94 -8.96
CA GLU A 76 32.62 6.00 -8.80
C GLU A 76 33.91 6.68 -8.27
N LYS A 77 34.14 7.96 -8.54
CA LYS A 77 35.27 8.72 -7.96
C LYS A 77 34.99 9.32 -6.59
N GLY A 78 33.72 9.44 -6.17
CA GLY A 78 33.32 9.85 -4.82
C GLY A 78 33.21 8.69 -3.83
N ILE A 79 33.38 7.45 -4.30
CA ILE A 79 33.37 6.22 -3.52
C ILE A 79 34.80 5.63 -3.50
N SER A 80 35.75 6.43 -3.14
CA SER A 80 37.05 5.90 -2.69
C SER A 80 37.13 6.07 -1.17
N SER A 81 37.12 4.94 -0.48
CA SER A 81 37.18 4.74 0.97
C SER A 81 35.86 4.87 1.75
N GLY A 82 34.95 4.04 1.39
CA GLY A 82 33.87 3.55 2.23
C GLY A 82 33.44 2.26 1.57
N THR A 83 34.15 1.20 1.79
CA THR A 83 33.75 -0.16 1.50
C THR A 83 32.33 -0.28 2.02
N LEU A 84 31.32 -0.21 1.11
CA LEU A 84 30.05 -0.86 1.36
C LEU A 84 30.42 -2.34 1.45
N GLY A 85 30.73 -2.77 2.66
CA GLY A 85 30.90 -4.17 2.95
C GLY A 85 29.64 -4.86 2.42
N SER A 86 29.79 -5.78 1.45
CA SER A 86 29.12 -7.03 1.57
C SER A 86 29.15 -7.28 3.08
N SER A 87 27.98 -7.37 3.73
CA SER A 87 27.94 -7.87 5.09
C SER A 87 28.64 -9.22 5.00
N GLU A 88 29.91 -9.22 5.34
CA GLU A 88 30.54 -10.42 5.81
C GLU A 88 29.55 -10.92 6.86
N LYS A 89 29.11 -12.16 6.72
CA LYS A 89 28.49 -12.94 7.79
C LYS A 89 29.59 -13.10 8.86
N GLY A 90 30.03 -12.00 9.45
CA GLY A 90 30.74 -11.92 10.69
C GLY A 90 29.66 -11.94 11.74
N ASP A 91 29.64 -13.01 12.50
CA ASP A 91 28.78 -13.19 13.65
C ASP A 91 28.84 -11.92 14.51
N ASP A 92 27.78 -11.09 14.40
CA ASP A 92 27.59 -10.03 15.39
C ASP A 92 27.31 -10.75 16.71
N PRO A 93 28.25 -10.74 17.71
CA PRO A 93 28.10 -11.52 18.93
C PRO A 93 26.84 -11.16 19.73
N ARG A 94 26.22 -10.01 19.41
CA ARG A 94 24.95 -9.61 20.00
C ARG A 94 23.81 -10.54 19.56
N LEU A 95 23.87 -11.13 18.35
CA LEU A 95 22.84 -12.02 17.83
C LEU A 95 22.79 -13.37 18.55
N GLU A 96 23.85 -13.76 19.24
CA GLU A 96 23.82 -14.93 20.13
C GLU A 96 22.93 -14.66 21.36
N LYS A 97 22.96 -13.43 21.87
CA LYS A 97 22.20 -13.00 23.05
C LYS A 97 20.78 -12.57 22.72
N TRP A 98 20.56 -11.97 21.55
CA TRP A 98 19.29 -11.37 21.15
C TRP A 98 18.58 -12.21 20.09
N GLU A 99 17.28 -12.39 20.25
CA GLU A 99 16.40 -12.99 19.26
C GLU A 99 15.56 -11.91 18.60
N LEU A 100 15.63 -11.86 17.26
CA LEU A 100 14.79 -11.03 16.42
C LEU A 100 13.47 -11.77 16.16
N THR A 101 12.34 -11.06 16.21
CA THR A 101 11.05 -11.56 15.71
C THR A 101 10.44 -10.54 14.77
N VAL A 102 10.03 -11.03 13.59
CA VAL A 102 9.43 -10.21 12.52
C VAL A 102 8.07 -10.77 12.12
N GLY A 103 7.07 -9.89 12.06
CA GLY A 103 5.81 -10.10 11.37
C GLY A 103 5.76 -9.22 10.12
N ILE A 104 5.12 -9.70 9.06
CA ILE A 104 5.01 -8.97 7.79
C ILE A 104 3.54 -8.79 7.44
N GLU A 105 3.18 -7.58 7.04
CA GLU A 105 1.91 -7.23 6.43
C GLU A 105 2.17 -6.79 4.99
N VAL A 106 1.56 -7.49 4.03
CA VAL A 106 1.72 -7.17 2.60
C VAL A 106 0.40 -6.66 2.06
N HIS A 107 0.40 -5.42 1.59
CA HIS A 107 -0.72 -4.83 0.87
C HIS A 107 -0.48 -4.97 -0.63
N ALA A 108 -1.38 -5.65 -1.33
CA ALA A 108 -1.25 -5.91 -2.75
C ALA A 108 -2.50 -5.50 -3.53
N GLU A 109 -2.33 -4.65 -4.55
CA GLU A 109 -3.40 -4.23 -5.45
C GLU A 109 -3.83 -5.41 -6.34
N LEU A 110 -5.13 -5.70 -6.32
CA LEU A 110 -5.71 -6.79 -7.08
C LEU A 110 -5.84 -6.45 -8.57
N ASN A 111 -5.66 -7.47 -9.40
CA ASN A 111 -5.87 -7.39 -10.84
C ASN A 111 -7.37 -7.36 -11.17
N THR A 112 -7.95 -6.17 -11.18
CA THR A 112 -9.38 -5.94 -11.44
C THR A 112 -9.58 -4.76 -12.37
N ALA A 113 -10.68 -4.78 -13.14
CA ALA A 113 -11.03 -3.68 -14.02
C ALA A 113 -11.77 -2.54 -13.30
N ARG A 114 -12.29 -2.80 -12.11
CA ARG A 114 -13.09 -1.84 -11.32
C ARG A 114 -12.61 -1.79 -9.88
N LYS A 115 -12.90 -0.67 -9.25
CA LYS A 115 -12.63 -0.42 -7.83
C LYS A 115 -13.49 -1.33 -6.94
N LEU A 116 -13.13 -1.43 -5.66
CA LEU A 116 -13.78 -2.38 -4.72
C LEU A 116 -15.24 -2.02 -4.43
N PHE A 117 -15.53 -0.72 -4.24
CA PHE A 117 -16.84 -0.25 -3.80
C PHE A 117 -17.49 0.77 -4.76
N SER A 118 -16.94 0.94 -5.94
CA SER A 118 -17.51 1.81 -6.97
C SER A 118 -17.36 1.21 -8.36
N SER A 119 -18.09 1.75 -9.33
CA SER A 119 -18.00 1.34 -10.74
C SER A 119 -16.86 2.04 -11.49
N ALA A 120 -16.12 2.94 -10.86
CA ALA A 120 -14.96 3.56 -11.48
C ALA A 120 -13.91 2.52 -11.86
N ALA A 121 -13.22 2.74 -12.97
CA ALA A 121 -12.15 1.87 -13.41
C ALA A 121 -10.94 2.00 -12.47
N THR A 122 -10.21 0.91 -12.29
CA THR A 122 -8.85 0.95 -11.73
C THR A 122 -7.93 1.61 -12.75
N SER A 123 -6.88 2.26 -12.30
CA SER A 123 -5.94 2.98 -13.17
C SER A 123 -4.51 2.90 -12.64
N ILE A 124 -3.54 2.86 -13.56
CA ILE A 124 -2.12 2.89 -13.26
C ILE A 124 -1.48 3.97 -14.10
N GLY A 125 -0.95 5.02 -13.45
CA GLY A 125 -0.20 6.09 -14.13
C GLY A 125 -1.04 7.04 -14.98
N GLU A 126 -2.37 7.03 -14.84
CA GLU A 126 -3.28 7.94 -15.52
C GLU A 126 -3.26 9.36 -14.92
N ALA A 127 -3.83 10.32 -15.64
CA ALA A 127 -3.94 11.68 -15.16
C ALA A 127 -4.70 11.72 -13.81
N PRO A 128 -4.25 12.52 -12.83
CA PRO A 128 -4.87 12.58 -11.52
C PRO A 128 -6.36 12.90 -11.57
N ASN A 129 -7.13 12.23 -10.72
CA ASN A 129 -8.57 12.46 -10.53
C ASN A 129 -9.46 12.23 -11.76
N THR A 130 -9.04 11.37 -12.70
CA THR A 130 -9.82 11.02 -13.90
C THR A 130 -10.63 9.73 -13.75
N HIS A 131 -10.32 8.89 -12.76
CA HIS A 131 -10.98 7.60 -12.49
C HIS A 131 -11.61 7.61 -11.09
N VAL A 132 -12.59 8.48 -10.88
CA VAL A 132 -13.18 8.78 -9.58
C VAL A 132 -14.69 8.73 -9.64
N ALA A 133 -15.32 7.91 -8.81
CA ALA A 133 -16.76 7.93 -8.58
C ALA A 133 -17.12 8.87 -7.42
N LEU A 134 -18.37 9.27 -7.29
CA LEU A 134 -18.82 10.13 -6.18
C LEU A 134 -18.59 9.48 -4.82
N PHE A 135 -18.70 8.16 -4.72
CA PHE A 135 -18.37 7.42 -3.52
C PHE A 135 -16.89 7.56 -3.13
N ASP A 136 -15.99 7.53 -4.12
CA ASP A 136 -14.54 7.59 -3.88
C ASP A 136 -14.08 8.93 -3.25
N VAL A 137 -14.86 9.99 -3.41
CA VAL A 137 -14.63 11.31 -2.81
C VAL A 137 -15.58 11.60 -1.64
N ALA A 138 -16.24 10.57 -1.13
CA ALA A 138 -17.20 10.67 -0.01
C ALA A 138 -18.29 11.74 -0.24
N PHE A 139 -18.82 11.84 -1.47
CA PHE A 139 -19.90 12.76 -1.77
C PHE A 139 -21.15 12.41 -0.93
N PRO A 140 -21.78 13.38 -0.26
CA PRO A 140 -22.90 13.12 0.63
C PRO A 140 -24.04 12.33 -0.02
N GLY A 141 -24.52 11.28 0.65
CA GLY A 141 -25.60 10.41 0.16
C GLY A 141 -25.15 9.27 -0.74
N THR A 142 -23.84 9.12 -0.98
CA THR A 142 -23.33 7.96 -1.71
C THR A 142 -23.06 6.79 -0.77
N GLN A 143 -23.24 5.56 -1.28
CA GLN A 143 -23.04 4.31 -0.54
C GLN A 143 -22.05 3.40 -1.27
N PRO A 144 -21.31 2.55 -0.55
CA PRO A 144 -20.40 1.57 -1.12
C PRO A 144 -21.19 0.51 -1.90
N ARG A 145 -20.72 0.18 -3.10
CA ARG A 145 -21.26 -0.91 -3.89
C ARG A 145 -20.18 -1.94 -4.18
N PHE A 146 -20.19 -3.02 -3.42
CA PHE A 146 -19.20 -4.08 -3.54
C PHE A 146 -19.23 -4.70 -4.97
N GLN A 147 -18.04 -4.72 -5.60
CA GLN A 147 -17.84 -5.28 -6.94
C GLN A 147 -17.40 -6.75 -6.80
N LYS A 148 -18.31 -7.68 -7.06
CA LYS A 148 -18.10 -9.12 -6.83
C LYS A 148 -16.92 -9.71 -7.61
N GLU A 149 -16.62 -9.14 -8.76
CA GLU A 149 -15.52 -9.55 -9.63
C GLU A 149 -14.15 -9.43 -8.94
N THR A 150 -14.05 -8.58 -7.94
CA THR A 150 -12.82 -8.40 -7.15
C THR A 150 -12.50 -9.61 -6.26
N LEU A 151 -13.49 -10.47 -5.99
CA LEU A 151 -13.28 -11.72 -5.27
C LEU A 151 -12.43 -12.72 -6.06
N ILE A 152 -12.47 -12.71 -7.38
CA ILE A 152 -11.78 -13.71 -8.20
C ILE A 152 -10.26 -13.68 -7.96
N PRO A 153 -9.55 -12.53 -8.13
CA PRO A 153 -8.13 -12.47 -7.85
C PRO A 153 -7.81 -12.66 -6.35
N ALA A 154 -8.68 -12.21 -5.44
CA ALA A 154 -8.51 -12.43 -4.00
C ALA A 154 -8.55 -13.94 -3.66
N LEU A 155 -9.51 -14.69 -4.20
CA LEU A 155 -9.61 -16.14 -4.01
C LEU A 155 -8.44 -16.89 -4.64
N ARG A 156 -7.96 -16.45 -5.81
CA ARG A 156 -6.74 -17.05 -6.42
C ARG A 156 -5.53 -16.90 -5.49
N ALA A 157 -5.37 -15.74 -4.86
CA ALA A 157 -4.31 -15.54 -3.88
C ALA A 157 -4.48 -16.46 -2.67
N ALA A 158 -5.68 -16.51 -2.06
CA ALA A 158 -5.93 -17.34 -0.89
C ALA A 158 -5.70 -18.84 -1.15
N ILE A 159 -6.13 -19.34 -2.32
CA ILE A 159 -5.90 -20.74 -2.73
C ILE A 159 -4.40 -21.00 -2.92
N ALA A 160 -3.67 -20.06 -3.56
CA ALA A 160 -2.23 -20.21 -3.79
C ALA A 160 -1.42 -20.25 -2.49
N PHE A 161 -1.90 -19.57 -1.45
CA PHE A 161 -1.33 -19.60 -0.10
C PHE A 161 -1.94 -20.70 0.78
N GLN A 162 -2.74 -21.59 0.22
CA GLN A 162 -3.37 -22.70 0.93
C GLN A 162 -4.19 -22.28 2.16
N CYS A 163 -4.81 -21.10 2.09
CA CYS A 163 -5.64 -20.60 3.17
C CYS A 163 -6.98 -21.35 3.24
N ASP A 164 -7.54 -21.41 4.45
CA ASP A 164 -8.93 -21.79 4.68
C ASP A 164 -9.86 -20.64 4.29
N ILE A 165 -10.63 -20.84 3.21
CA ILE A 165 -11.56 -19.83 2.69
C ILE A 165 -12.83 -19.86 3.53
N GLN A 166 -13.16 -18.72 4.14
CA GLN A 166 -14.30 -18.60 5.01
C GLN A 166 -15.60 -18.54 4.21
N HIS A 167 -16.59 -19.37 4.59
CA HIS A 167 -17.90 -19.37 3.94
C HIS A 167 -18.61 -18.03 4.00
N LYS A 168 -18.42 -17.29 5.09
CA LYS A 168 -18.96 -15.95 5.31
C LYS A 168 -17.81 -15.01 5.68
N SER A 169 -17.77 -13.84 5.06
CA SER A 169 -16.91 -12.74 5.47
C SER A 169 -17.70 -11.44 5.49
N SER A 170 -17.29 -10.48 6.29
CA SER A 170 -17.94 -9.19 6.41
C SER A 170 -16.93 -8.05 6.44
N PHE A 171 -17.41 -6.87 6.04
CA PHE A 171 -16.60 -5.66 6.04
C PHE A 171 -16.84 -4.85 7.31
N ASP A 172 -15.77 -4.22 7.77
CA ASP A 172 -15.72 -3.33 8.91
C ASP A 172 -15.25 -1.94 8.48
N ARG A 173 -15.64 -0.92 9.24
CA ARG A 173 -15.09 0.43 9.15
C ARG A 173 -13.94 0.60 10.14
N LYS A 174 -12.75 0.90 9.60
CA LYS A 174 -11.56 1.30 10.34
C LYS A 174 -11.52 2.83 10.36
N HIS A 175 -11.86 3.46 11.48
CA HIS A 175 -11.97 4.90 11.56
C HIS A 175 -10.62 5.56 11.82
N TYR A 176 -10.25 6.48 10.95
CA TYR A 176 -9.12 7.39 11.13
C TYR A 176 -9.25 8.59 10.18
N PHE A 177 -8.67 9.73 10.58
CA PHE A 177 -8.85 11.00 9.88
C PHE A 177 -7.52 11.42 9.25
N TYR A 178 -7.37 11.14 7.97
CA TYR A 178 -6.25 11.58 7.15
C TYR A 178 -6.78 12.21 5.85
N GLN A 179 -6.00 13.12 5.27
CA GLN A 179 -6.38 13.80 4.02
C GLN A 179 -6.58 12.84 2.84
N ASP A 180 -5.93 11.68 2.86
CA ASP A 180 -6.02 10.66 1.82
C ASP A 180 -7.20 9.70 2.01
N GLN A 181 -8.01 9.89 3.07
CA GLN A 181 -9.18 9.09 3.40
C GLN A 181 -10.44 9.96 3.49
N PRO A 182 -11.10 10.25 2.34
CA PRO A 182 -12.19 11.23 2.29
C PRO A 182 -13.37 10.93 3.20
N ALA A 183 -13.71 9.64 3.37
CA ALA A 183 -14.83 9.19 4.22
C ALA A 183 -14.55 9.27 5.72
N GLY A 184 -13.28 9.47 6.13
CA GLY A 184 -12.86 9.38 7.52
C GLY A 184 -12.78 7.97 8.08
N TYR A 185 -13.05 6.96 7.27
CA TYR A 185 -12.87 5.54 7.58
C TYR A 185 -12.42 4.78 6.32
N GLN A 186 -11.74 3.67 6.53
CA GLN A 186 -11.35 2.71 5.50
C GLN A 186 -12.18 1.45 5.68
N ILE A 187 -12.70 0.91 4.58
CA ILE A 187 -13.44 -0.35 4.60
C ILE A 187 -12.43 -1.49 4.48
N THR A 188 -12.47 -2.41 5.43
CA THR A 188 -11.57 -3.57 5.55
C THR A 188 -12.35 -4.80 6.07
N GLN A 189 -11.71 -5.96 6.24
CA GLN A 189 -12.30 -7.16 6.82
C GLN A 189 -11.53 -7.56 8.08
N TYR A 190 -11.66 -6.79 9.16
CA TYR A 190 -10.87 -6.99 10.36
C TYR A 190 -11.31 -8.19 11.19
N TYR A 191 -12.62 -8.31 11.49
CA TYR A 191 -13.15 -9.36 12.34
C TYR A 191 -13.46 -10.66 11.58
N GLU A 192 -14.01 -10.56 10.39
CA GLU A 192 -14.42 -11.69 9.56
C GLU A 192 -13.72 -11.64 8.18
N PRO A 193 -12.39 -11.88 8.09
CA PRO A 193 -11.67 -11.90 6.83
C PRO A 193 -12.13 -13.08 5.95
N PHE A 194 -11.93 -12.96 4.64
CA PHE A 194 -12.39 -14.01 3.71
C PHE A 194 -11.51 -15.27 3.69
N ALA A 195 -10.26 -15.19 4.22
CA ALA A 195 -9.37 -16.33 4.27
C ALA A 195 -8.47 -16.29 5.52
N LYS A 196 -8.14 -17.46 6.08
CA LYS A 196 -7.33 -17.64 7.30
C LYS A 196 -6.38 -18.82 7.14
N ASP A 197 -5.43 -18.92 8.08
CA ASP A 197 -4.61 -20.10 8.34
C ASP A 197 -3.90 -20.64 7.08
N GLY A 198 -3.28 -19.74 6.31
CA GLY A 198 -2.49 -20.07 5.14
C GLY A 198 -1.01 -20.22 5.43
N LYS A 199 -0.21 -20.40 4.37
CA LYS A 199 1.25 -20.50 4.48
C LYS A 199 2.00 -20.11 3.21
N VAL A 200 3.27 -19.72 3.39
CA VAL A 200 4.25 -19.54 2.32
C VAL A 200 5.38 -20.54 2.52
N THR A 201 5.52 -21.49 1.64
CA THR A 201 6.64 -22.45 1.68
C THR A 201 7.87 -21.84 1.02
N LEU A 202 8.98 -21.79 1.75
CA LEU A 202 10.28 -21.35 1.29
C LEU A 202 11.18 -22.54 1.00
N TYR A 203 11.88 -22.47 -0.12
CA TYR A 203 12.81 -23.49 -0.57
C TYR A 203 14.25 -22.93 -0.58
N PRO A 204 15.29 -23.76 -0.45
CA PRO A 204 16.68 -23.29 -0.49
C PRO A 204 17.01 -22.44 -1.72
N HIS A 205 16.41 -22.73 -2.87
CA HIS A 205 16.61 -21.98 -4.11
C HIS A 205 15.91 -20.61 -4.14
N ASP A 206 15.03 -20.31 -3.19
CA ASP A 206 14.45 -18.97 -3.04
C ASP A 206 15.46 -17.97 -2.45
N PHE A 207 16.54 -18.46 -1.83
CA PHE A 207 17.56 -17.64 -1.19
C PHE A 207 18.74 -17.36 -2.12
N PRO A 208 19.50 -16.29 -1.87
CA PRO A 208 20.82 -16.12 -2.47
C PRO A 208 21.73 -17.31 -2.14
N PRO A 209 22.71 -17.65 -2.99
CA PRO A 209 23.64 -18.76 -2.73
C PRO A 209 24.28 -18.68 -1.34
N GLY A 210 24.13 -19.74 -0.56
CA GLY A 210 24.67 -19.84 0.79
C GLY A 210 23.92 -19.04 1.89
N ALA A 211 22.77 -18.41 1.56
CA ALA A 211 21.98 -17.63 2.52
C ALA A 211 20.75 -18.38 3.06
N ALA A 212 20.44 -19.59 2.55
CA ALA A 212 19.34 -20.37 3.07
C ALA A 212 19.63 -20.78 4.53
N PRO A 213 18.68 -20.60 5.47
CA PRO A 213 18.89 -20.94 6.88
C PRO A 213 18.97 -22.45 7.11
N GLN A 214 18.35 -23.23 6.22
CA GLN A 214 18.37 -24.71 6.28
C GLN A 214 18.27 -25.34 4.89
N ALA A 215 18.63 -26.61 4.78
CA ALA A 215 18.63 -27.35 3.53
C ALA A 215 17.23 -27.82 3.10
N GLU A 216 16.32 -28.02 4.04
CA GLU A 216 14.95 -28.47 3.80
C GLU A 216 13.99 -27.30 3.62
N PRO A 217 12.92 -27.46 2.84
CA PRO A 217 11.85 -26.46 2.76
C PRO A 217 11.20 -26.24 4.12
N PHE A 218 10.74 -25.00 4.35
CA PHE A 218 10.00 -24.66 5.56
C PHE A 218 8.87 -23.66 5.26
N ASP A 219 7.87 -23.67 6.11
CA ASP A 219 6.69 -22.83 5.97
C ASP A 219 6.78 -21.61 6.88
N ILE A 220 6.26 -20.49 6.40
CA ILE A 220 5.92 -19.31 7.19
C ILE A 220 4.40 -19.18 7.19
N GLY A 221 3.79 -19.17 8.37
CA GLY A 221 2.35 -19.12 8.53
C GLY A 221 1.77 -17.78 8.09
N ILE A 222 0.61 -17.83 7.44
CA ILE A 222 -0.25 -16.68 7.17
C ILE A 222 -1.43 -16.75 8.11
N LYS A 223 -1.58 -15.75 8.97
CA LYS A 223 -2.71 -15.66 9.90
C LYS A 223 -4.02 -15.48 9.16
N GLN A 224 -4.07 -14.49 8.25
CA GLN A 224 -5.26 -14.16 7.48
C GLN A 224 -4.93 -13.38 6.23
N ILE A 225 -5.87 -13.40 5.29
CA ILE A 225 -5.92 -12.51 4.13
C ILE A 225 -7.27 -11.82 4.14
N GLN A 226 -7.25 -10.51 4.07
CA GLN A 226 -8.45 -9.68 4.08
C GLN A 226 -8.50 -8.74 2.88
N MET A 227 -9.71 -8.42 2.42
CA MET A 227 -9.90 -7.39 1.40
C MET A 227 -9.97 -6.02 2.07
N GLU A 228 -9.37 -5.03 1.42
CA GLU A 228 -9.30 -3.67 1.93
C GLU A 228 -9.41 -2.64 0.81
N GLN A 229 -9.96 -1.48 1.15
CA GLN A 229 -10.03 -0.31 0.29
C GLN A 229 -8.71 0.47 0.32
N ASP A 230 -8.09 0.77 -0.84
CA ASP A 230 -6.92 1.66 -0.87
C ASP A 230 -7.31 3.12 -0.63
N THR A 231 -6.34 3.93 -0.21
CA THR A 231 -6.47 5.36 0.07
C THR A 231 -6.00 6.22 -1.10
N ALA A 232 -6.22 7.54 -1.05
CA ALA A 232 -5.73 8.46 -2.08
C ALA A 232 -4.20 8.49 -2.10
N LYS A 233 -3.63 8.83 -3.26
CA LYS A 233 -2.21 9.11 -3.38
C LYS A 233 -1.95 10.56 -3.00
N THR A 234 -1.12 10.77 -1.98
CA THR A 234 -0.67 12.11 -1.57
C THR A 234 0.64 12.45 -2.25
N VAL A 235 0.70 13.60 -2.91
CA VAL A 235 1.92 14.15 -3.51
C VAL A 235 2.29 15.42 -2.76
N GLN A 236 3.39 15.38 -2.02
CA GLN A 236 3.89 16.53 -1.29
C GLN A 236 4.62 17.49 -2.22
N GLN A 237 4.29 18.78 -2.13
CA GLN A 237 4.95 19.87 -2.86
C GLN A 237 5.44 20.95 -1.89
N PRO A 238 6.63 21.53 -2.14
CA PRO A 238 7.11 22.68 -1.36
C PRO A 238 6.19 23.90 -1.51
N PRO A 239 6.06 24.76 -0.49
CA PRO A 239 6.70 24.65 0.83
C PRO A 239 5.95 23.70 1.80
N SER A 240 4.65 23.47 1.64
CA SER A 240 3.81 22.66 2.55
C SER A 240 2.46 22.29 1.92
N THR A 241 2.43 22.10 0.60
CA THR A 241 1.21 21.76 -0.13
C THR A 241 1.13 20.24 -0.35
N HIS A 242 -0.03 19.67 -0.06
CA HIS A 242 -0.34 18.28 -0.39
C HIS A 242 -1.38 18.26 -1.51
N LEU A 243 -1.04 17.61 -2.63
CA LEU A 243 -1.98 17.32 -3.71
C LEU A 243 -2.51 15.90 -3.52
N LEU A 244 -3.81 15.72 -3.70
CA LEU A 244 -4.49 14.43 -3.57
C LEU A 244 -4.92 13.94 -4.95
N ASP A 245 -4.55 12.70 -5.24
CA ASP A 245 -5.01 11.96 -6.40
C ASP A 245 -5.93 10.82 -5.93
N PHE A 246 -7.22 10.99 -6.18
CA PHE A 246 -8.26 10.04 -5.79
C PHE A 246 -8.42 8.87 -6.77
N ASN A 247 -7.64 8.80 -7.84
CA ASN A 247 -7.66 7.65 -8.75
C ASN A 247 -7.44 6.35 -8.00
N ARG A 248 -6.57 6.35 -6.97
CA ARG A 248 -6.25 5.16 -6.18
C ARG A 248 -7.29 4.81 -5.12
N VAL A 249 -8.07 5.78 -4.62
CA VAL A 249 -9.11 5.51 -3.61
C VAL A 249 -10.03 4.38 -4.07
N SER A 250 -10.33 3.48 -3.16
CA SER A 250 -11.15 2.27 -3.43
C SER A 250 -10.54 1.28 -4.43
N HIS A 251 -9.26 1.39 -4.83
CA HIS A 251 -8.61 0.25 -5.46
C HIS A 251 -8.73 -0.97 -4.56
N PRO A 252 -9.06 -2.14 -5.11
CA PRO A 252 -9.13 -3.36 -4.33
C PRO A 252 -7.73 -3.78 -3.89
N LEU A 253 -7.53 -3.87 -2.59
CA LEU A 253 -6.33 -4.45 -1.97
C LEU A 253 -6.68 -5.79 -1.33
N ILE A 254 -5.67 -6.64 -1.21
CA ILE A 254 -5.62 -7.65 -0.17
C ILE A 254 -4.47 -7.32 0.77
N GLU A 255 -4.73 -7.47 2.06
CA GLU A 255 -3.73 -7.44 3.11
C GLU A 255 -3.46 -8.87 3.55
N ILE A 256 -2.19 -9.28 3.43
CA ILE A 256 -1.70 -10.60 3.82
C ILE A 256 -0.88 -10.44 5.09
N ILE A 257 -1.32 -11.06 6.18
CA ILE A 257 -0.71 -10.93 7.50
C ILE A 257 -0.03 -12.24 7.86
N THR A 258 1.31 -12.23 8.05
CA THR A 258 2.05 -13.41 8.48
C THR A 258 2.00 -13.59 10.00
N LEU A 259 2.25 -14.80 10.45
CA LEU A 259 2.57 -15.07 11.85
C LEU A 259 3.98 -14.52 12.18
N PRO A 260 4.28 -14.20 13.47
CA PRO A 260 5.58 -13.69 13.90
C PRO A 260 6.60 -14.84 14.07
N GLU A 261 6.89 -15.55 12.98
CA GLU A 261 7.75 -16.76 12.93
C GLU A 261 9.08 -16.50 12.21
N ILE A 262 9.34 -15.24 11.81
CA ILE A 262 10.53 -14.88 11.06
C ILE A 262 11.57 -14.31 12.03
N HIS A 263 12.77 -14.91 12.02
CA HIS A 263 13.85 -14.53 12.93
C HIS A 263 15.11 -14.03 12.22
N ASP A 264 15.06 -13.91 10.88
CA ASP A 264 16.19 -13.47 10.04
C ASP A 264 15.71 -12.42 9.02
N PRO A 265 16.42 -11.28 8.88
CA PRO A 265 16.05 -10.24 7.91
C PRO A 265 16.06 -10.71 6.44
N VAL A 266 16.96 -11.66 6.10
CA VAL A 266 17.01 -12.23 4.74
C VAL A 266 15.79 -13.09 4.48
N VAL A 267 15.36 -13.88 5.48
CA VAL A 267 14.11 -14.68 5.39
C VAL A 267 12.92 -13.75 5.16
N ALA A 268 12.81 -12.65 5.90
CA ALA A 268 11.75 -11.65 5.74
C ALA A 268 11.70 -11.10 4.30
N ALA A 269 12.85 -10.72 3.77
CA ALA A 269 12.97 -10.22 2.39
C ALA A 269 12.57 -11.28 1.34
N VAL A 270 12.96 -12.54 1.57
CA VAL A 270 12.60 -13.67 0.71
C VAL A 270 11.10 -13.94 0.75
N VAL A 271 10.47 -13.89 1.93
CA VAL A 271 9.01 -14.03 2.09
C VAL A 271 8.26 -13.00 1.25
N VAL A 272 8.60 -11.72 1.36
CA VAL A 272 7.95 -10.66 0.57
C VAL A 272 8.13 -10.88 -0.92
N ARG A 273 9.32 -11.26 -1.37
CA ARG A 273 9.60 -11.59 -2.78
C ARG A 273 8.80 -12.80 -3.25
N LYS A 274 8.69 -13.84 -2.41
CA LYS A 274 7.93 -15.06 -2.73
C LYS A 274 6.44 -14.76 -2.84
N ILE A 275 5.88 -13.99 -1.90
CA ILE A 275 4.49 -13.53 -1.95
C ILE A 275 4.22 -12.78 -3.26
N GLN A 276 5.06 -11.80 -3.62
CA GLN A 276 4.92 -11.07 -4.88
C GLN A 276 4.92 -12.01 -6.10
N ASN A 277 5.84 -12.96 -6.14
CA ASN A 277 5.96 -13.90 -7.26
C ASN A 277 4.73 -14.81 -7.37
N ILE A 278 4.23 -15.32 -6.26
CA ILE A 278 3.01 -16.15 -6.22
C ILE A 278 1.82 -15.32 -6.73
N LEU A 279 1.60 -14.12 -6.19
CA LEU A 279 0.48 -13.26 -6.59
C LEU A 279 0.49 -12.94 -8.09
N LYS A 280 1.67 -12.66 -8.66
CA LYS A 280 1.83 -12.46 -10.11
C LYS A 280 1.55 -13.74 -10.90
N SER A 281 2.06 -14.89 -10.45
CA SER A 281 1.91 -16.17 -11.14
C SER A 281 0.45 -16.61 -11.26
N VAL A 282 -0.37 -16.34 -10.24
CA VAL A 282 -1.79 -16.67 -10.24
C VAL A 282 -2.66 -15.54 -10.80
N SER A 283 -2.04 -14.50 -11.36
CA SER A 283 -2.73 -13.31 -11.89
C SER A 283 -3.64 -12.61 -10.86
N ALA A 284 -3.32 -12.71 -9.59
CA ALA A 284 -4.00 -11.97 -8.53
C ALA A 284 -3.60 -10.49 -8.53
N CYS A 285 -2.34 -10.17 -8.89
CA CYS A 285 -1.82 -8.83 -9.07
C CYS A 285 -1.21 -8.66 -10.45
N THR A 286 -1.22 -7.44 -11.00
CA THR A 286 -0.53 -7.09 -12.25
C THR A 286 0.85 -6.54 -12.01
N THR A 287 1.01 -5.75 -10.96
CA THR A 287 2.24 -5.03 -10.61
C THR A 287 2.77 -5.50 -9.26
N GLY A 288 4.06 -5.28 -9.02
CA GLY A 288 4.69 -5.55 -7.73
C GLY A 288 5.18 -4.27 -7.07
N MET A 289 6.18 -4.42 -6.18
CA MET A 289 6.77 -3.30 -5.46
C MET A 289 7.38 -2.26 -6.40
N GLU A 290 7.88 -2.69 -7.55
CA GLU A 290 8.55 -1.83 -8.55
C GLU A 290 7.66 -0.73 -9.15
N LEU A 291 6.35 -0.95 -9.19
CA LEU A 291 5.36 0.01 -9.68
C LEU A 291 4.38 0.48 -8.59
N GLY A 292 4.64 0.10 -7.34
CA GLY A 292 3.84 0.52 -6.18
C GLY A 292 2.54 -0.26 -5.99
N GLY A 293 2.29 -1.33 -6.77
CA GLY A 293 1.12 -2.19 -6.60
C GLY A 293 1.25 -3.20 -5.44
N LEU A 294 2.44 -3.27 -4.82
CA LEU A 294 2.67 -4.04 -3.61
C LEU A 294 3.54 -3.24 -2.63
N ARG A 295 3.16 -3.23 -1.38
CA ARG A 295 3.87 -2.59 -0.27
C ARG A 295 3.98 -3.56 0.88
N ALA A 296 5.04 -3.45 1.66
CA ALA A 296 5.21 -4.23 2.88
C ALA A 296 5.36 -3.31 4.08
N ASP A 297 4.64 -3.62 5.15
CA ASP A 297 4.85 -3.08 6.48
C ASP A 297 5.47 -4.20 7.33
N VAL A 298 6.47 -3.89 8.12
CA VAL A 298 7.15 -4.90 8.95
C VAL A 298 7.08 -4.53 10.42
N ASN A 299 6.72 -5.51 11.21
CA ASN A 299 6.69 -5.45 12.65
C ASN A 299 7.96 -6.09 13.18
N VAL A 300 8.75 -5.35 13.95
CA VAL A 300 10.05 -5.78 14.46
C VAL A 300 10.04 -5.74 15.98
N SER A 301 10.48 -6.81 16.61
CA SER A 301 10.74 -6.86 18.04
C SER A 301 12.01 -7.68 18.34
N VAL A 302 12.68 -7.37 19.44
CA VAL A 302 13.83 -8.14 19.93
C VAL A 302 13.60 -8.56 21.37
N ARG A 303 14.10 -9.75 21.74
CA ARG A 303 14.12 -10.24 23.13
C ARG A 303 15.45 -10.92 23.44
N GLN A 304 15.83 -11.02 24.70
CA GLN A 304 16.97 -11.84 25.12
C GLN A 304 16.58 -13.33 25.08
N ARG A 305 17.52 -14.19 24.60
CA ARG A 305 17.29 -15.64 24.51
C ARG A 305 17.22 -16.31 25.88
N ASP A 306 18.06 -15.88 26.82
CA ASP A 306 18.34 -16.59 28.07
C ASP A 306 17.80 -15.86 29.33
N GLY A 307 16.89 -14.90 29.19
CA GLY A 307 16.50 -14.07 30.32
C GLY A 307 15.05 -13.62 30.33
N GLU A 308 14.61 -13.29 31.53
CA GLU A 308 13.45 -12.43 31.71
C GLU A 308 13.80 -11.05 31.13
N SER A 309 13.47 -10.86 29.84
CA SER A 309 13.63 -9.55 29.22
C SER A 309 12.64 -8.60 29.88
N PRO A 310 13.08 -7.46 30.44
CA PRO A 310 12.15 -6.42 30.85
C PRO A 310 11.28 -6.03 29.67
N GLY A 311 9.96 -6.28 29.75
CA GLY A 311 9.01 -6.01 28.66
C GLY A 311 8.79 -7.14 27.64
N ALA A 312 9.18 -8.38 27.95
CA ALA A 312 8.87 -9.57 27.13
C ALA A 312 7.45 -10.12 27.35
N ASP A 313 6.54 -9.32 27.87
CA ASP A 313 5.16 -9.74 28.20
C ASP A 313 4.16 -9.53 27.06
N HIS A 314 4.65 -9.20 25.88
CA HIS A 314 3.77 -8.91 24.75
C HIS A 314 3.36 -10.17 24.00
N SER A 315 2.11 -10.17 23.54
CA SER A 315 1.52 -11.25 22.74
C SER A 315 1.02 -10.69 21.43
N TYR A 316 1.43 -11.31 20.31
CA TYR A 316 0.95 -10.96 18.97
C TYR A 316 0.50 -12.22 18.25
N HIS A 317 -0.73 -12.22 17.78
CA HIS A 317 -1.32 -13.33 17.02
C HIS A 317 -1.25 -14.69 17.72
N GLY A 318 -1.37 -14.70 19.07
CA GLY A 318 -1.31 -15.93 19.87
C GLY A 318 0.09 -16.37 20.28
N VAL A 319 1.13 -15.71 19.79
CA VAL A 319 2.51 -15.93 20.24
C VAL A 319 2.80 -15.01 21.42
N THR A 320 3.20 -15.58 22.55
CA THR A 320 3.49 -14.87 23.81
C THR A 320 4.99 -14.75 24.05
N GLY A 321 5.39 -13.90 24.99
CA GLY A 321 6.80 -13.73 25.38
C GLY A 321 7.61 -12.96 24.34
N LEU A 322 6.96 -12.11 23.54
CA LEU A 322 7.62 -11.26 22.55
C LEU A 322 8.06 -9.93 23.17
N GLY A 323 9.11 -9.34 22.61
CA GLY A 323 9.50 -7.96 22.92
C GLY A 323 8.50 -6.93 22.40
N GLN A 324 8.64 -5.68 22.87
CA GLN A 324 7.79 -4.59 22.37
C GLN A 324 7.97 -4.39 20.87
N ARG A 325 6.88 -4.41 20.14
CA ARG A 325 6.83 -4.27 18.68
C ARG A 325 6.96 -2.82 18.26
N THR A 326 7.78 -2.56 17.21
CA THR A 326 7.73 -1.36 16.40
C THR A 326 7.32 -1.71 14.98
N GLU A 327 6.54 -0.85 14.35
CA GLU A 327 6.04 -1.02 12.98
C GLU A 327 6.81 -0.11 12.03
N ILE A 328 7.39 -0.65 10.96
CA ILE A 328 8.03 0.14 9.89
C ILE A 328 7.13 0.11 8.67
N LYS A 329 6.66 1.29 8.23
CA LYS A 329 5.66 1.41 7.18
C LYS A 329 6.23 1.71 5.80
N ASN A 330 5.45 1.27 4.78
CA ASN A 330 5.60 1.67 3.37
C ASN A 330 6.96 1.28 2.76
N LEU A 331 7.44 0.08 3.01
CA LEU A 331 8.64 -0.43 2.36
C LEU A 331 8.33 -0.82 0.90
N ALA A 332 8.99 -0.15 -0.04
CA ALA A 332 8.69 -0.22 -1.46
C ALA A 332 9.67 -1.11 -2.26
N SER A 333 10.53 -1.88 -1.59
CA SER A 333 11.42 -2.86 -2.25
C SER A 333 11.85 -3.96 -1.29
N VAL A 334 12.16 -5.12 -1.84
CA VAL A 334 12.64 -6.29 -1.07
C VAL A 334 13.92 -5.94 -0.29
N LYS A 335 14.85 -5.20 -0.89
CA LYS A 335 16.07 -4.76 -0.19
C LYS A 335 15.76 -3.76 0.95
N ALA A 336 14.75 -2.90 0.75
CA ALA A 336 14.30 -1.99 1.81
C ALA A 336 13.74 -2.75 3.02
N VAL A 337 13.06 -3.87 2.80
CA VAL A 337 12.55 -4.73 3.88
C VAL A 337 13.72 -5.26 4.72
N GLU A 338 14.73 -5.88 4.08
CA GLU A 338 15.91 -6.41 4.76
C GLU A 338 16.66 -5.33 5.55
N ASP A 339 17.02 -4.23 4.88
CA ASP A 339 17.83 -3.16 5.48
C ASP A 339 17.11 -2.44 6.62
N ALA A 340 15.78 -2.24 6.49
CA ALA A 340 14.98 -1.60 7.53
C ALA A 340 14.84 -2.48 8.78
N ILE A 341 14.71 -3.80 8.62
CA ILE A 341 14.68 -4.75 9.74
C ILE A 341 16.01 -4.75 10.48
N VAL A 342 17.14 -4.79 9.77
CA VAL A 342 18.47 -4.71 10.37
C VAL A 342 18.62 -3.41 11.15
N ALA A 343 18.29 -2.27 10.53
CA ALA A 343 18.41 -0.97 11.18
C ALA A 343 17.55 -0.84 12.44
N GLU A 344 16.36 -1.42 12.44
CA GLU A 344 15.45 -1.37 13.58
C GLU A 344 15.85 -2.36 14.69
N ARG A 345 16.27 -3.57 14.32
CA ARG A 345 16.83 -4.55 15.25
C ARG A 345 18.00 -3.96 16.03
N ASP A 346 18.97 -3.40 15.31
CA ASP A 346 20.17 -2.84 15.93
C ASP A 346 19.82 -1.66 16.84
N ARG A 347 18.91 -0.79 16.42
CA ARG A 347 18.40 0.31 17.24
C ARG A 347 17.74 -0.18 18.55
N GLN A 348 16.91 -1.22 18.47
CA GLN A 348 16.23 -1.76 19.66
C GLN A 348 17.24 -2.40 20.63
N ILE A 349 18.20 -3.15 20.10
CA ILE A 349 19.28 -3.75 20.92
C ILE A 349 20.09 -2.65 21.62
N ASP A 350 20.56 -1.65 20.86
CA ASP A 350 21.34 -0.52 21.43
C ASP A 350 20.56 0.23 22.52
N LEU A 351 19.25 0.43 22.30
CA LEU A 351 18.39 1.11 23.27
C LEU A 351 18.25 0.30 24.56
N ILE A 352 17.98 -1.00 24.46
CA ILE A 352 17.82 -1.87 25.64
C ILE A 352 19.14 -2.04 26.39
N GLU A 353 20.26 -2.22 25.69
CA GLU A 353 21.59 -2.34 26.30
C GLU A 353 22.04 -1.06 27.00
N SER A 354 21.55 0.11 26.56
CA SER A 354 21.77 1.38 27.26
C SER A 354 20.84 1.63 28.44
N GLY A 355 19.97 0.66 28.78
CA GLY A 355 18.99 0.75 29.87
C GLY A 355 17.70 1.49 29.50
N GLY A 356 17.46 1.76 28.21
CA GLY A 356 16.22 2.33 27.69
C GLY A 356 15.12 1.27 27.49
N VAL A 357 13.92 1.74 27.19
CA VAL A 357 12.75 0.90 26.93
C VAL A 357 12.27 1.14 25.50
N VAL A 358 11.99 0.06 24.77
CA VAL A 358 11.38 0.14 23.44
C VAL A 358 9.92 0.50 23.60
N GLU A 359 9.49 1.58 22.95
CA GLU A 359 8.10 1.97 22.90
C GLU A 359 7.43 1.40 21.63
N GLY A 360 6.14 1.05 21.75
CA GLY A 360 5.33 0.71 20.57
C GLY A 360 5.12 1.95 19.71
N GLU A 361 5.76 2.03 18.55
CA GLU A 361 5.71 3.20 17.68
C GLU A 361 5.72 2.82 16.20
N THR A 362 5.20 3.72 15.37
CA THR A 362 5.31 3.62 13.92
C THR A 362 6.53 4.41 13.45
N ARG A 363 7.35 3.75 12.66
CA ARG A 363 8.61 4.28 12.13
C ARG A 363 8.62 4.25 10.60
N GLY A 364 9.44 5.09 10.01
CA GLY A 364 9.75 5.08 8.59
C GLY A 364 11.22 4.77 8.36
N TRP A 365 11.52 4.29 7.18
CA TRP A 365 12.89 4.06 6.75
C TRP A 365 13.12 4.65 5.36
N THR A 366 14.31 5.19 5.12
CA THR A 366 14.69 5.77 3.83
C THR A 366 15.85 4.97 3.26
N LEU A 367 15.80 4.68 1.97
CA LEU A 367 16.81 3.87 1.28
C LEU A 367 18.23 4.39 1.55
N GLY A 368 19.09 3.49 2.03
CA GLY A 368 20.48 3.77 2.40
C GLY A 368 20.66 4.38 3.80
N SER A 369 19.60 4.55 4.59
CA SER A 369 19.71 4.96 6.00
C SER A 369 20.11 3.76 6.86
N LYS A 370 21.00 4.01 7.85
CA LYS A 370 21.35 3.03 8.89
C LYS A 370 20.40 3.05 10.08
N THR A 371 19.45 3.99 10.11
CA THR A 371 18.53 4.16 11.22
C THR A 371 17.11 4.38 10.70
N THR A 372 16.14 3.89 11.45
CA THR A 372 14.72 4.20 11.26
C THR A 372 14.39 5.55 11.90
N LYS A 373 13.34 6.22 11.41
CA LYS A 373 12.87 7.50 11.95
C LYS A 373 11.47 7.35 12.50
N ARG A 374 11.23 7.88 13.71
CA ARG A 374 9.89 7.94 14.28
C ARG A 374 8.98 8.80 13.39
N LEU A 375 7.86 8.26 12.98
CA LEU A 375 6.82 8.98 12.23
C LEU A 375 5.77 9.53 13.19
N ARG A 376 5.36 8.71 14.14
CA ARG A 376 4.43 9.11 15.20
C ARG A 376 4.73 8.29 16.45
N GLY A 377 4.56 8.91 17.61
CA GLY A 377 4.67 8.26 18.90
C GLY A 377 3.43 7.45 19.23
N LYS A 378 3.55 6.67 20.27
CA LYS A 378 2.43 6.07 20.96
C LYS A 378 1.69 7.16 21.76
N GLU A 379 0.75 7.83 21.14
CA GLU A 379 -0.40 8.32 21.88
C GLU A 379 -1.42 7.16 21.90
N GLY A 380 -1.26 6.22 22.84
CA GLY A 380 -2.10 5.05 22.95
C GLY A 380 -2.13 4.13 21.74
N GLU A 381 -2.55 2.91 21.86
CA GLU A 381 -3.01 2.13 20.70
C GLU A 381 -4.07 2.97 20.00
N ILE A 382 -3.86 3.29 18.72
CA ILE A 382 -4.86 4.04 17.96
C ILE A 382 -6.12 3.19 17.99
N ASP A 383 -7.10 3.62 18.76
CA ASP A 383 -8.43 3.01 18.73
C ASP A 383 -9.09 3.39 17.40
N TYR A 384 -8.96 2.50 16.41
CA TYR A 384 -9.63 2.66 15.13
C TYR A 384 -11.13 2.49 15.19
N ARG A 385 -11.70 2.17 16.36
CA ARG A 385 -13.14 1.98 16.55
C ARG A 385 -13.75 1.15 15.44
N TYR A 386 -13.16 -0.03 15.22
CA TYR A 386 -13.68 -0.97 14.25
C TYR A 386 -15.14 -1.27 14.53
N MET A 387 -15.97 -1.17 13.51
CA MET A 387 -17.37 -1.55 13.56
C MET A 387 -17.80 -2.19 12.24
N PRO A 388 -18.72 -3.17 12.28
CA PRO A 388 -19.28 -3.72 11.04
C PRO A 388 -19.86 -2.63 10.15
N ASP A 389 -19.55 -2.69 8.84
CA ASP A 389 -20.10 -1.72 7.89
C ASP A 389 -21.58 -2.01 7.65
N PRO A 390 -22.49 -1.06 7.95
CA PRO A 390 -23.93 -1.28 7.84
C PRO A 390 -24.43 -1.26 6.39
N ASP A 391 -23.65 -0.72 5.47
CA ASP A 391 -24.05 -0.52 4.08
C ASP A 391 -23.64 -1.68 3.16
N ILE A 392 -22.84 -2.63 3.67
CA ILE A 392 -22.33 -3.76 2.88
C ILE A 392 -22.81 -5.08 3.51
N ALA A 393 -23.61 -5.81 2.74
CA ALA A 393 -24.05 -7.14 3.18
C ALA A 393 -22.84 -8.10 3.27
N PRO A 394 -22.87 -9.08 4.19
CA PRO A 394 -21.86 -10.12 4.26
C PRO A 394 -21.65 -10.82 2.93
N VAL A 395 -20.41 -11.13 2.61
CA VAL A 395 -20.02 -11.88 1.42
C VAL A 395 -20.13 -13.36 1.73
N ILE A 396 -20.99 -14.06 1.01
CA ILE A 396 -21.16 -15.50 1.14
C ILE A 396 -20.44 -16.17 -0.03
N ILE A 397 -19.43 -16.98 0.31
CA ILE A 397 -18.69 -17.80 -0.64
C ILE A 397 -19.22 -19.22 -0.52
N GLY A 398 -19.81 -19.75 -1.59
CA GLY A 398 -20.34 -21.13 -1.62
C GLY A 398 -19.23 -22.13 -1.33
N LYS A 399 -19.59 -23.31 -0.81
CA LYS A 399 -18.62 -24.43 -0.72
C LYS A 399 -18.08 -24.68 -2.11
N VAL A 400 -16.76 -24.61 -2.28
CA VAL A 400 -16.10 -25.06 -3.50
C VAL A 400 -16.41 -26.56 -3.61
N SER A 401 -17.40 -26.91 -4.44
CA SER A 401 -17.60 -28.32 -4.77
C SER A 401 -16.40 -28.71 -5.64
N ASN A 402 -15.64 -29.71 -5.24
CA ASN A 402 -14.53 -30.28 -6.02
C ASN A 402 -15.00 -30.98 -7.30
N THR A 403 -16.22 -30.75 -7.74
CA THR A 403 -16.75 -31.17 -9.04
C THR A 403 -16.56 -30.02 -10.01
N ILE A 404 -15.42 -30.06 -10.70
CA ILE A 404 -15.25 -29.35 -11.97
C ILE A 404 -16.27 -29.97 -12.96
N PRO A 405 -17.16 -29.17 -13.59
CA PRO A 405 -18.04 -29.69 -14.62
C PRO A 405 -17.26 -30.13 -15.84
#